data_b82c32a548e4e238b74bc423a11835d3
#
_entry.id   b82c32a548e4e238b74bc423a11835d3
#
_cell.length_a   1.000
_cell.length_b   1.000
_cell.length_c   1.000
_cell.angle_alpha   90.00
_cell.angle_beta   90.00
_cell.angle_gamma   90.00
#
_symmetry.space_group_name_H-M   'P 1'
#
loop_
_entity.id
_entity.type
_entity.pdbx_description
1 polymer ?
#
loop_
_entity_poly.entity_id
_entity_poly.type
_entity_poly.pdbx_seq_one_letter_code
_entity_poly.pdbx_strand_id
1 'polypeptide(L)'
;MSWGTQAPQQKAETKTAEPKMQFDENYYRNLFDNNRVNTIQHRMAFVGHENTLKTGLALSLLEEEINAGKTVYLFDIDNSAKSTVDVVYPNNPNIVVLPLHDETDDSIFDEDNNVDFKALLDKTSWYVNILADKVNADPESIGGIIFDGGSTFLKWCEHAMRKSLLSRGIIETEDGTFNQKEWRERNRLYRNVLTRLHSLNVAKVYFTFHLKAVSEYLDDGTGKKVLMTVGHRPEWEKGTMRKFSQQIFLSRYQKKADLAAGVEGDRNLKDGEWVVRAKIEEMKGEHIEKVGSIHDIARIKDGKFEFVGLEWLK
;
A
#
# COMPACT_ATOMS: atom_id res chain seq x y z
N MET A 1 -42.88 59.97 -33.38
CA MET A 1 -42.54 59.19 -32.23
C MET A 1 -43.04 57.76 -32.48
N SER A 2 -42.12 56.88 -32.85
CA SER A 2 -42.45 55.49 -33.16
C SER A 2 -41.84 54.59 -32.08
N TRP A 3 -42.68 53.86 -31.38
CA TRP A 3 -42.27 52.91 -30.37
C TRP A 3 -42.04 51.56 -31.05
N GLY A 4 -40.76 51.14 -31.13
CA GLY A 4 -40.41 49.82 -31.60
C GLY A 4 -40.65 48.75 -30.51
N THR A 5 -41.51 47.80 -30.83
CA THR A 5 -41.76 46.59 -30.07
C THR A 5 -40.61 45.61 -30.25
N GLN A 6 -39.84 45.36 -29.21
CA GLN A 6 -38.87 44.24 -29.17
C GLN A 6 -39.59 42.91 -29.01
N ALA A 7 -39.28 41.99 -29.89
CA ALA A 7 -39.76 40.60 -29.81
C ALA A 7 -39.07 39.86 -28.64
N PRO A 8 -39.76 38.95 -27.97
CA PRO A 8 -39.18 38.18 -26.87
C PRO A 8 -38.12 37.19 -27.39
N GLN A 9 -36.91 37.29 -26.83
CA GLN A 9 -35.89 36.29 -27.03
C GLN A 9 -36.31 34.95 -26.40
N GLN A 10 -36.45 33.94 -27.23
CA GLN A 10 -36.57 32.56 -26.77
C GLN A 10 -35.30 32.13 -26.02
N LYS A 11 -35.42 31.86 -24.73
CA LYS A 11 -34.38 31.16 -23.96
C LYS A 11 -34.23 29.74 -24.51
N ALA A 12 -33.08 29.46 -25.09
CA ALA A 12 -32.69 28.09 -25.44
C ALA A 12 -32.62 27.27 -24.14
N GLU A 13 -33.51 26.31 -23.98
CA GLU A 13 -33.41 25.27 -22.94
C GLU A 13 -32.20 24.41 -23.24
N THR A 14 -31.12 24.64 -22.45
CA THR A 14 -30.00 23.72 -22.34
C THR A 14 -30.51 22.46 -21.65
N LYS A 15 -30.85 21.46 -22.44
CA LYS A 15 -31.03 20.07 -21.90
C LYS A 15 -29.68 19.63 -21.33
N THR A 16 -29.54 19.73 -20.03
CA THR A 16 -28.50 19.00 -19.27
C THR A 16 -28.78 17.51 -19.47
N ALA A 17 -27.95 16.88 -20.30
CA ALA A 17 -27.96 15.42 -20.42
C ALA A 17 -27.60 14.86 -19.04
N GLU A 18 -28.54 14.22 -18.37
CA GLU A 18 -28.26 13.41 -17.20
C GLU A 18 -27.21 12.35 -17.59
N PRO A 19 -26.15 12.16 -16.77
CA PRO A 19 -25.20 11.09 -17.02
C PRO A 19 -25.97 9.76 -16.88
N LYS A 20 -26.26 9.14 -18.02
CA LYS A 20 -26.77 7.76 -18.02
C LYS A 20 -25.67 6.91 -17.40
N MET A 21 -25.85 6.50 -16.15
CA MET A 21 -25.13 5.38 -15.57
C MET A 21 -25.49 4.15 -16.42
N GLN A 22 -24.59 3.79 -17.32
CA GLN A 22 -24.76 2.62 -18.16
C GLN A 22 -24.30 1.42 -17.33
N PHE A 23 -25.23 0.85 -16.57
CA PHE A 23 -25.02 -0.45 -15.94
C PHE A 23 -24.95 -1.49 -17.07
N ASP A 24 -23.85 -2.22 -17.14
CA ASP A 24 -23.77 -3.40 -17.99
C ASP A 24 -24.63 -4.49 -17.38
N GLU A 25 -25.88 -4.58 -17.86
CA GLU A 25 -26.87 -5.55 -17.39
C GLU A 25 -26.37 -6.99 -17.55
N ASN A 26 -25.63 -7.29 -18.60
CA ASN A 26 -25.06 -8.62 -18.81
C ASN A 26 -23.98 -8.95 -17.78
N TYR A 27 -23.15 -7.98 -17.40
CA TYR A 27 -22.18 -8.16 -16.33
C TYR A 27 -22.87 -8.54 -15.01
N TYR A 28 -23.95 -7.82 -14.65
CA TYR A 28 -24.67 -8.11 -13.41
C TYR A 28 -25.47 -9.41 -13.47
N ARG A 29 -26.12 -9.73 -14.58
CA ARG A 29 -26.78 -11.04 -14.78
C ARG A 29 -25.77 -12.17 -14.63
N ASN A 30 -24.61 -12.07 -15.25
CA ASN A 30 -23.53 -13.05 -15.11
C ASN A 30 -23.01 -13.22 -13.68
N LEU A 31 -23.09 -12.18 -12.83
CA LEU A 31 -22.75 -12.31 -11.41
C LEU A 31 -23.77 -13.16 -10.63
N PHE A 32 -25.06 -13.12 -11.02
CA PHE A 32 -26.11 -13.92 -10.40
C PHE A 32 -26.17 -15.35 -10.95
N ASP A 33 -25.92 -15.51 -12.25
CA ASP A 33 -26.04 -16.81 -12.93
C ASP A 33 -24.80 -17.68 -12.75
N ASN A 34 -23.62 -17.07 -12.62
CA ASN A 34 -22.41 -17.79 -12.26
C ASN A 34 -22.34 -17.90 -10.74
N ASN A 35 -22.68 -19.08 -10.21
CA ASN A 35 -22.20 -19.53 -8.91
C ASN A 35 -20.66 -19.60 -8.96
N ARG A 36 -20.00 -18.42 -8.97
CA ARG A 36 -18.56 -18.37 -8.83
C ARG A 36 -18.28 -18.98 -7.47
N VAL A 37 -17.63 -20.13 -7.47
CA VAL A 37 -16.91 -20.60 -6.30
C VAL A 37 -16.10 -19.38 -5.87
N ASN A 38 -16.52 -18.76 -4.75
CA ASN A 38 -15.84 -17.60 -4.24
C ASN A 38 -14.43 -18.02 -3.88
N THR A 39 -13.50 -17.79 -4.79
CA THR A 39 -12.08 -17.98 -4.50
C THR A 39 -11.79 -17.08 -3.29
N ILE A 40 -11.32 -17.68 -2.20
CA ILE A 40 -10.97 -16.92 -0.99
C ILE A 40 -9.97 -15.85 -1.41
N GLN A 41 -10.36 -14.60 -1.22
CA GLN A 41 -9.51 -13.47 -1.57
C GLN A 41 -8.64 -13.09 -0.37
N HIS A 42 -7.35 -13.36 -0.48
CA HIS A 42 -6.38 -12.95 0.52
C HIS A 42 -5.96 -11.49 0.29
N ARG A 43 -6.36 -10.62 1.17
CA ARG A 43 -6.00 -9.20 1.21
C ARG A 43 -5.18 -8.96 2.48
N MET A 44 -3.85 -9.04 2.36
CA MET A 44 -2.96 -9.05 3.50
C MET A 44 -2.18 -7.74 3.61
N ALA A 45 -1.97 -7.29 4.85
CA ALA A 45 -1.06 -6.20 5.16
C ALA A 45 0.12 -6.72 5.99
N PHE A 46 1.34 -6.49 5.52
CA PHE A 46 2.58 -6.72 6.25
C PHE A 46 3.07 -5.38 6.79
N VAL A 47 3.15 -5.28 8.11
CA VAL A 47 3.48 -4.03 8.80
C VAL A 47 4.76 -4.22 9.61
N GLY A 48 5.73 -3.35 9.49
CA GLY A 48 6.98 -3.45 10.25
C GLY A 48 7.95 -2.33 9.96
N HIS A 49 8.97 -2.21 10.76
CA HIS A 49 10.10 -1.31 10.49
C HIS A 49 10.83 -1.70 9.19
N GLU A 50 11.75 -0.87 8.76
CA GLU A 50 12.68 -1.22 7.69
C GLU A 50 13.44 -2.50 8.05
N ASN A 51 13.88 -3.23 7.03
CA ASN A 51 14.65 -4.48 7.19
C ASN A 51 13.94 -5.59 8.00
N THR A 52 12.60 -5.61 8.03
CA THR A 52 11.80 -6.69 8.64
C THR A 52 11.30 -7.73 7.63
N LEU A 53 11.87 -7.76 6.42
CA LEU A 53 11.60 -8.75 5.38
C LEU A 53 10.14 -8.76 4.85
N LYS A 54 9.42 -7.65 4.90
CA LYS A 54 8.03 -7.54 4.43
C LYS A 54 7.86 -8.04 3.00
N THR A 55 8.67 -7.51 2.08
CA THR A 55 8.66 -7.86 0.64
C THR A 55 9.03 -9.31 0.42
N GLY A 56 10.08 -9.79 1.11
CA GLY A 56 10.51 -11.20 1.03
C GLY A 56 9.42 -12.17 1.50
N LEU A 57 8.71 -11.82 2.60
CA LEU A 57 7.59 -12.63 3.09
C LEU A 57 6.42 -12.63 2.10
N ALA A 58 6.06 -11.46 1.55
CA ALA A 58 5.01 -11.37 0.54
C ALA A 58 5.31 -12.24 -0.70
N LEU A 59 6.56 -12.23 -1.17
CA LEU A 59 7.00 -13.07 -2.28
C LEU A 59 6.96 -14.57 -1.92
N SER A 60 7.40 -14.95 -0.71
CA SER A 60 7.41 -16.36 -0.29
C SER A 60 6.01 -16.97 -0.23
N LEU A 61 5.00 -16.18 0.12
CA LEU A 61 3.60 -16.59 0.12
C LEU A 61 3.00 -16.71 -1.31
N LEU A 62 3.71 -16.23 -2.33
CA LEU A 62 3.37 -16.36 -3.74
C LEU A 62 4.25 -17.36 -4.49
N GLU A 63 5.16 -18.04 -3.79
CA GLU A 63 6.14 -18.95 -4.39
C GLU A 63 5.48 -20.07 -5.20
N GLU A 64 4.38 -20.63 -4.72
CA GLU A 64 3.62 -21.67 -5.42
C GLU A 64 3.07 -21.16 -6.75
N GLU A 65 2.52 -19.93 -6.76
CA GLU A 65 2.00 -19.31 -7.98
C GLU A 65 3.13 -18.99 -8.96
N ILE A 66 4.26 -18.49 -8.45
CA ILE A 66 5.46 -18.21 -9.26
C ILE A 66 5.97 -19.51 -9.91
N ASN A 67 6.07 -20.59 -9.14
CA ASN A 67 6.52 -21.90 -9.62
C ASN A 67 5.51 -22.56 -10.57
N ALA A 68 4.24 -22.25 -10.44
CA ALA A 68 3.18 -22.67 -11.37
C ALA A 68 3.21 -21.86 -12.70
N GLY A 69 4.13 -20.92 -12.87
CA GLY A 69 4.26 -20.10 -14.08
C GLY A 69 3.30 -18.90 -14.14
N LYS A 70 2.59 -18.59 -13.06
CA LYS A 70 1.72 -17.41 -12.99
C LYS A 70 2.52 -16.14 -12.74
N THR A 71 2.05 -15.02 -13.28
CA THR A 71 2.73 -13.74 -13.14
C THR A 71 2.37 -13.05 -11.83
N VAL A 72 3.39 -12.63 -11.09
CA VAL A 72 3.27 -11.77 -9.91
C VAL A 72 3.68 -10.35 -10.28
N TYR A 73 2.79 -9.38 -10.04
CA TYR A 73 3.06 -7.96 -10.26
C TYR A 73 3.43 -7.28 -8.95
N LEU A 74 4.60 -6.65 -8.92
CA LEU A 74 5.13 -5.96 -7.75
C LEU A 74 5.26 -4.46 -8.06
N PHE A 75 4.43 -3.64 -7.42
CA PHE A 75 4.53 -2.17 -7.45
C PHE A 75 5.63 -1.75 -6.48
N ASP A 76 6.76 -1.33 -6.98
CA ASP A 76 7.92 -0.90 -6.19
C ASP A 76 7.86 0.60 -5.93
N ILE A 77 7.19 0.97 -4.83
CA ILE A 77 6.99 2.37 -4.42
C ILE A 77 8.23 2.90 -3.70
N ASP A 78 8.85 2.06 -2.88
CA ASP A 78 10.02 2.42 -2.06
C ASP A 78 11.35 2.32 -2.82
N ASN A 79 11.30 1.89 -4.09
CA ASN A 79 12.48 1.62 -4.93
C ASN A 79 13.47 0.62 -4.28
N SER A 80 12.96 -0.32 -3.50
CA SER A 80 13.74 -1.27 -2.72
C SER A 80 13.46 -2.73 -3.05
N ALA A 81 12.31 -3.01 -3.67
CA ALA A 81 11.86 -4.37 -3.92
C ALA A 81 12.69 -5.08 -5.00
N LYS A 82 13.18 -4.33 -6.00
CA LYS A 82 14.01 -4.89 -7.07
C LYS A 82 15.23 -5.63 -6.53
N SER A 83 15.94 -5.07 -5.55
CA SER A 83 17.10 -5.70 -4.94
C SER A 83 16.76 -7.03 -4.24
N THR A 84 15.59 -7.10 -3.59
CA THR A 84 15.09 -8.34 -2.98
C THR A 84 14.77 -9.39 -4.04
N VAL A 85 14.11 -9.00 -5.13
CA VAL A 85 13.77 -9.91 -6.23
C VAL A 85 15.02 -10.43 -6.91
N ASP A 86 16.00 -9.58 -7.23
CA ASP A 86 17.24 -9.96 -7.90
C ASP A 86 18.06 -10.97 -7.07
N VAL A 87 18.00 -10.90 -5.75
CA VAL A 87 18.70 -11.82 -4.84
C VAL A 87 17.95 -13.14 -4.65
N VAL A 88 16.64 -13.08 -4.43
CA VAL A 88 15.83 -14.26 -4.04
C VAL A 88 15.33 -15.02 -5.26
N TYR A 89 14.99 -14.31 -6.34
CA TYR A 89 14.43 -14.86 -7.58
C TYR A 89 15.17 -14.35 -8.82
N PRO A 90 16.48 -14.59 -8.96
CA PRO A 90 17.29 -14.02 -10.02
C PRO A 90 16.75 -14.39 -11.41
N ASN A 91 16.49 -13.37 -12.23
CA ASN A 91 16.00 -13.50 -13.61
C ASN A 91 14.69 -14.31 -13.75
N ASN A 92 13.83 -14.32 -12.74
CA ASN A 92 12.56 -15.04 -12.83
C ASN A 92 11.55 -14.24 -13.70
N PRO A 93 11.13 -14.77 -14.87
CA PRO A 93 10.23 -14.06 -15.79
C PRO A 93 8.81 -13.92 -15.26
N ASN A 94 8.45 -14.66 -14.21
CA ASN A 94 7.13 -14.65 -13.61
C ASN A 94 6.96 -13.55 -12.56
N ILE A 95 8.01 -12.76 -12.27
CA ILE A 95 7.94 -11.61 -11.37
C ILE A 95 8.18 -10.34 -12.16
N VAL A 96 7.16 -9.52 -12.29
CA VAL A 96 7.21 -8.22 -12.97
C VAL A 96 7.28 -7.12 -11.93
N VAL A 97 8.48 -6.54 -11.76
CA VAL A 97 8.66 -5.36 -10.91
C VAL A 97 8.29 -4.11 -11.71
N LEU A 98 7.38 -3.33 -11.18
CA LEU A 98 6.90 -2.07 -11.74
C LEU A 98 7.54 -0.90 -10.97
N PRO A 99 8.66 -0.33 -11.46
CA PRO A 99 9.33 0.78 -10.80
C PRO A 99 8.48 2.04 -10.97
N LEU A 100 8.06 2.63 -9.86
CA LEU A 100 7.27 3.85 -9.89
C LEU A 100 8.13 5.09 -9.76
N HIS A 101 9.12 5.04 -8.89
CA HIS A 101 10.12 6.10 -8.71
C HIS A 101 11.42 5.71 -9.42
N ASP A 102 11.45 5.83 -10.73
CA ASP A 102 12.64 5.57 -11.55
C ASP A 102 13.30 6.90 -11.90
N GLU A 103 14.48 7.15 -11.34
CA GLU A 103 15.24 8.40 -11.55
C GLU A 103 15.67 8.61 -13.01
N THR A 104 15.57 7.59 -13.85
CA THR A 104 15.84 7.69 -15.30
C THR A 104 14.59 8.06 -16.13
N ASP A 105 13.43 8.15 -15.49
CA ASP A 105 12.17 8.52 -16.12
C ASP A 105 11.89 10.02 -15.94
N ASP A 106 12.25 10.81 -16.94
CA ASP A 106 12.05 12.27 -16.93
C ASP A 106 10.59 12.67 -16.70
N SER A 107 9.62 11.80 -16.97
CA SER A 107 8.20 12.09 -16.81
C SER A 107 7.73 12.27 -15.35
N ILE A 108 8.55 11.91 -14.38
CA ILE A 108 8.26 12.07 -12.96
C ILE A 108 8.88 13.30 -12.32
N PHE A 109 9.54 14.15 -13.13
CA PHE A 109 10.14 15.40 -12.65
C PHE A 109 9.40 16.61 -13.21
N ASP A 110 9.36 17.68 -12.43
CA ASP A 110 8.85 18.97 -12.88
C ASP A 110 9.94 19.80 -13.60
N GLU A 111 9.57 21.01 -14.08
CA GLU A 111 10.46 21.91 -14.82
C GLU A 111 11.71 22.34 -14.02
N ASP A 112 11.63 22.31 -12.69
CA ASP A 112 12.71 22.62 -11.75
C ASP A 112 13.52 21.38 -11.35
N ASN A 113 13.27 20.23 -12.00
CA ASN A 113 13.90 18.95 -11.72
C ASN A 113 13.62 18.41 -10.31
N ASN A 114 12.48 18.80 -9.71
CA ASN A 114 11.98 18.20 -8.49
C ASN A 114 11.01 17.07 -8.83
N VAL A 115 10.88 16.09 -7.92
CA VAL A 115 9.92 15.00 -8.08
C VAL A 115 8.49 15.54 -8.16
N ASP A 116 7.79 15.25 -9.25
CA ASP A 116 6.37 15.54 -9.37
C ASP A 116 5.53 14.39 -8.81
N PHE A 117 5.13 14.54 -7.56
CA PHE A 117 4.31 13.54 -6.88
C PHE A 117 2.96 13.31 -7.57
N LYS A 118 2.42 14.31 -8.29
CA LYS A 118 1.20 14.11 -9.07
C LYS A 118 1.46 13.17 -10.24
N ALA A 119 2.55 13.34 -10.96
CA ALA A 119 2.96 12.45 -12.04
C ALA A 119 3.17 11.02 -11.54
N LEU A 120 3.80 10.82 -10.36
CA LEU A 120 3.92 9.51 -9.72
C LEU A 120 2.57 8.86 -9.40
N LEU A 121 1.59 9.64 -8.92
CA LEU A 121 0.24 9.15 -8.64
C LEU A 121 -0.50 8.79 -9.93
N ASP A 122 -0.35 9.60 -10.98
CA ASP A 122 -0.95 9.34 -12.30
C ASP A 122 -0.33 8.08 -12.93
N LYS A 123 0.99 7.91 -12.87
CA LYS A 123 1.72 6.69 -13.29
C LYS A 123 1.25 5.45 -12.52
N THR A 124 1.11 5.56 -11.19
CA THR A 124 0.58 4.47 -10.37
C THR A 124 -0.82 4.08 -10.80
N SER A 125 -1.69 5.06 -11.02
CA SER A 125 -3.07 4.84 -11.47
C SER A 125 -3.11 4.20 -12.86
N TRP A 126 -2.21 4.59 -13.75
CA TRP A 126 -2.08 4.02 -15.09
C TRP A 126 -1.66 2.55 -15.04
N TYR A 127 -0.65 2.19 -14.22
CA TYR A 127 -0.27 0.79 -14.02
C TYR A 127 -1.42 -0.06 -13.43
N VAL A 128 -2.17 0.49 -12.46
CA VAL A 128 -3.34 -0.20 -11.90
C VAL A 128 -4.42 -0.42 -12.96
N ASN A 129 -4.60 0.50 -13.91
CA ASN A 129 -5.53 0.34 -15.02
C ASN A 129 -5.09 -0.78 -15.96
N ILE A 130 -3.82 -0.77 -16.41
CA ILE A 130 -3.28 -1.84 -17.26
C ILE A 130 -3.41 -3.19 -16.57
N LEU A 131 -3.11 -3.25 -15.27
CA LEU A 131 -3.26 -4.49 -14.51
C LEU A 131 -4.71 -4.95 -14.43
N ALA A 132 -5.66 -4.01 -14.25
CA ALA A 132 -7.08 -4.34 -14.27
C ALA A 132 -7.52 -4.94 -15.61
N ASP A 133 -7.05 -4.38 -16.73
CA ASP A 133 -7.34 -4.91 -18.06
C ASP A 133 -6.75 -6.32 -18.24
N LYS A 134 -5.52 -6.57 -17.77
CA LYS A 134 -4.90 -7.90 -17.79
C LYS A 134 -5.68 -8.92 -16.95
N VAL A 135 -6.06 -8.55 -15.72
CA VAL A 135 -6.87 -9.39 -14.82
C VAL A 135 -8.22 -9.72 -15.44
N ASN A 136 -8.86 -8.75 -16.12
CA ASN A 136 -10.14 -8.99 -16.79
C ASN A 136 -10.00 -9.90 -18.01
N ALA A 137 -8.87 -9.82 -18.73
CA ALA A 137 -8.62 -10.67 -19.90
C ALA A 137 -8.29 -12.12 -19.51
N ASP A 138 -7.45 -12.33 -18.49
CA ASP A 138 -7.02 -13.65 -18.04
C ASP A 138 -6.64 -13.63 -16.54
N PRO A 139 -7.63 -13.79 -15.64
CA PRO A 139 -7.39 -13.76 -14.20
C PRO A 139 -6.54 -14.94 -13.70
N GLU A 140 -6.57 -16.08 -14.40
CA GLU A 140 -5.86 -17.31 -13.98
C GLU A 140 -4.35 -17.22 -14.22
N SER A 141 -3.91 -16.36 -15.14
CA SER A 141 -2.48 -16.12 -15.39
C SER A 141 -1.83 -15.25 -14.30
N ILE A 142 -2.62 -14.60 -13.45
CA ILE A 142 -2.13 -13.70 -12.40
C ILE A 142 -1.99 -14.48 -11.08
N GLY A 143 -0.75 -14.68 -10.65
CA GLY A 143 -0.42 -15.34 -9.39
C GLY A 143 -0.69 -14.47 -8.16
N GLY A 144 -0.45 -13.18 -8.28
CA GLY A 144 -0.68 -12.24 -7.18
C GLY A 144 -0.22 -10.83 -7.48
N ILE A 145 -0.53 -9.93 -6.57
CA ILE A 145 -0.14 -8.52 -6.63
C ILE A 145 0.50 -8.14 -5.30
N ILE A 146 1.65 -7.48 -5.36
CA ILE A 146 2.31 -6.88 -4.20
C ILE A 146 2.37 -5.36 -4.41
N PHE A 147 1.85 -4.59 -3.46
CA PHE A 147 1.98 -3.15 -3.40
C PHE A 147 2.97 -2.81 -2.29
N ASP A 148 4.23 -2.66 -2.67
CA ASP A 148 5.35 -2.48 -1.74
C ASP A 148 5.63 -1.01 -1.51
N GLY A 149 5.40 -0.53 -0.27
CA GLY A 149 5.57 0.88 0.10
C GLY A 149 4.27 1.66 0.29
N GLY A 150 3.20 1.04 0.81
CA GLY A 150 1.92 1.73 1.06
C GLY A 150 2.02 2.96 1.96
N SER A 151 3.00 3.04 2.86
CA SER A 151 3.29 4.21 3.68
C SER A 151 3.92 5.34 2.87
N THR A 152 4.87 5.03 2.01
CA THR A 152 5.50 6.00 1.09
C THR A 152 4.47 6.52 0.09
N PHE A 153 3.60 5.67 -0.43
CA PHE A 153 2.49 6.09 -1.28
C PHE A 153 1.55 7.08 -0.59
N LEU A 154 1.29 6.90 0.71
CA LEU A 154 0.51 7.88 1.49
C LEU A 154 1.22 9.23 1.58
N LYS A 155 2.56 9.26 1.71
CA LYS A 155 3.36 10.49 1.70
C LYS A 155 3.29 11.17 0.32
N TRP A 156 3.39 10.41 -0.78
CA TRP A 156 3.21 10.97 -2.13
C TRP A 156 1.84 11.64 -2.29
N CYS A 157 0.77 11.00 -1.80
CA CYS A 157 -0.57 11.59 -1.80
C CYS A 157 -0.62 12.89 -0.97
N GLU A 158 0.13 12.97 0.13
CA GLU A 158 0.23 14.19 0.96
C GLU A 158 0.97 15.30 0.22
N HIS A 159 2.13 15.02 -0.37
CA HIS A 159 2.89 16.00 -1.14
C HIS A 159 2.10 16.54 -2.34
N ALA A 160 1.46 15.67 -3.12
CA ALA A 160 0.60 16.08 -4.23
C ALA A 160 -0.56 16.97 -3.75
N MET A 161 -1.19 16.63 -2.62
CA MET A 161 -2.22 17.47 -2.01
C MET A 161 -1.65 18.83 -1.60
N ARG A 162 -0.49 18.88 -0.94
CA ARG A 162 0.14 20.15 -0.50
C ARG A 162 0.49 21.04 -1.69
N LYS A 163 1.06 20.49 -2.75
CA LYS A 163 1.34 21.22 -4.00
C LYS A 163 0.04 21.78 -4.63
N SER A 164 -1.05 21.02 -4.59
CA SER A 164 -2.38 21.46 -5.00
C SER A 164 -2.94 22.58 -4.11
N LEU A 165 -2.75 22.52 -2.79
CA LEU A 165 -3.18 23.57 -1.86
C LEU A 165 -2.39 24.87 -2.07
N LEU A 166 -1.08 24.76 -2.29
CA LEU A 166 -0.19 25.88 -2.59
C LEU A 166 -0.60 26.57 -3.90
N SER A 167 -0.82 25.83 -4.98
CA SER A 167 -1.24 26.37 -6.27
C SER A 167 -2.60 27.08 -6.23
N ARG A 168 -3.47 26.71 -5.29
CA ARG A 168 -4.78 27.34 -5.04
C ARG A 168 -4.70 28.50 -4.04
N GLY A 169 -3.53 28.84 -3.51
CA GLY A 169 -3.34 29.89 -2.51
C GLY A 169 -3.99 29.60 -1.15
N ILE A 170 -4.23 28.32 -0.81
CA ILE A 170 -4.79 27.93 0.49
C ILE A 170 -3.70 27.88 1.55
N ILE A 171 -2.49 27.57 1.16
CA ILE A 171 -1.26 27.65 1.97
C ILE A 171 -0.23 28.51 1.23
N GLU A 172 0.66 29.16 1.98
CA GLU A 172 1.72 30.02 1.42
C GLU A 172 3.01 29.25 1.12
N THR A 173 3.23 28.16 1.84
CA THR A 173 4.39 27.27 1.67
C THR A 173 3.95 25.82 1.79
N GLU A 174 4.75 24.87 1.27
CA GLU A 174 4.42 23.43 1.37
C GLU A 174 4.28 22.95 2.81
N ASP A 175 5.01 23.53 3.77
CA ASP A 175 4.90 23.23 5.21
C ASP A 175 3.77 24.01 5.91
N GLY A 176 3.03 24.83 5.16
CA GLY A 176 1.95 25.63 5.69
C GLY A 176 0.87 24.80 6.39
N THR A 177 0.22 25.41 7.37
CA THR A 177 -0.91 24.81 8.10
C THR A 177 -2.20 24.94 7.27
N PHE A 178 -3.06 23.93 7.35
CA PHE A 178 -4.36 23.92 6.67
C PHE A 178 -5.42 23.24 7.52
N ASN A 179 -6.68 23.41 7.13
CA ASN A 179 -7.81 22.88 7.88
C ASN A 179 -7.94 21.34 7.73
N GLN A 180 -8.56 20.72 8.72
CA GLN A 180 -8.80 19.27 8.71
C GLN A 180 -9.55 18.76 7.47
N LYS A 181 -10.41 19.60 6.86
CA LYS A 181 -11.15 19.23 5.64
C LYS A 181 -10.24 18.94 4.44
N GLU A 182 -9.06 19.55 4.36
CA GLU A 182 -8.14 19.41 3.23
C GLU A 182 -7.51 18.00 3.19
N TRP A 183 -7.38 17.33 4.33
CA TRP A 183 -6.95 15.93 4.40
C TRP A 183 -7.82 14.97 3.60
N ARG A 184 -9.04 15.38 3.25
CA ARG A 184 -9.94 14.57 2.41
C ARG A 184 -9.37 14.33 1.03
N GLU A 185 -8.64 15.28 0.46
CA GLU A 185 -8.01 15.14 -0.85
C GLU A 185 -6.93 14.05 -0.82
N ARG A 186 -5.98 14.12 0.12
CA ARG A 186 -4.98 13.06 0.33
C ARG A 186 -5.62 11.69 0.51
N ASN A 187 -6.61 11.62 1.40
CA ASN A 187 -7.26 10.35 1.72
C ASN A 187 -8.02 9.80 0.51
N ARG A 188 -8.61 10.66 -0.33
CA ARG A 188 -9.26 10.26 -1.57
C ARG A 188 -8.26 9.68 -2.57
N LEU A 189 -7.14 10.36 -2.82
CA LEU A 189 -6.08 9.89 -3.71
C LEU A 189 -5.60 8.50 -3.27
N TYR A 190 -5.24 8.37 -2.01
CA TYR A 190 -4.78 7.12 -1.42
C TYR A 190 -5.79 5.99 -1.52
N ARG A 191 -7.04 6.25 -1.10
CA ARG A 191 -8.10 5.23 -1.08
C ARG A 191 -8.50 4.76 -2.48
N ASN A 192 -8.43 5.62 -3.49
CA ASN A 192 -8.79 5.27 -4.85
C ASN A 192 -7.91 4.13 -5.37
N VAL A 193 -6.59 4.24 -5.24
CA VAL A 193 -5.65 3.20 -5.69
C VAL A 193 -5.83 1.91 -4.88
N LEU A 194 -5.84 2.01 -3.54
CA LEU A 194 -6.00 0.82 -2.70
C LEU A 194 -7.34 0.11 -2.97
N THR A 195 -8.45 0.86 -3.07
CA THR A 195 -9.75 0.25 -3.33
C THR A 195 -9.77 -0.46 -4.68
N ARG A 196 -9.15 0.14 -5.70
CA ARG A 196 -9.09 -0.46 -7.02
C ARG A 196 -8.28 -1.76 -7.03
N LEU A 197 -7.10 -1.78 -6.39
CA LEU A 197 -6.30 -2.99 -6.23
C LEU A 197 -7.06 -4.08 -5.44
N HIS A 198 -7.75 -3.69 -4.37
CA HIS A 198 -8.59 -4.62 -3.59
C HIS A 198 -9.74 -5.23 -4.38
N SER A 199 -10.31 -4.48 -5.34
CA SER A 199 -11.45 -4.93 -6.14
C SER A 199 -11.09 -5.82 -7.33
N LEU A 200 -9.80 -5.98 -7.63
CA LEU A 200 -9.35 -6.85 -8.72
C LEU A 200 -9.69 -8.30 -8.42
N ASN A 201 -10.12 -9.03 -9.45
CA ASN A 201 -10.45 -10.46 -9.35
C ASN A 201 -9.18 -11.33 -9.35
N VAL A 202 -8.33 -11.11 -8.34
CA VAL A 202 -7.08 -11.85 -8.10
C VAL A 202 -7.16 -12.45 -6.71
N ALA A 203 -6.74 -13.70 -6.55
CA ALA A 203 -6.82 -14.40 -5.26
C ALA A 203 -5.97 -13.72 -4.17
N LYS A 204 -4.77 -13.28 -4.49
CA LYS A 204 -3.78 -12.80 -3.53
C LYS A 204 -3.34 -11.37 -3.86
N VAL A 205 -3.63 -10.41 -2.96
CA VAL A 205 -3.14 -9.03 -3.05
C VAL A 205 -2.55 -8.61 -1.72
N TYR A 206 -1.28 -8.28 -1.71
CA TYR A 206 -0.49 -8.01 -0.53
C TYR A 206 0.01 -6.57 -0.51
N PHE A 207 0.08 -5.99 0.67
CA PHE A 207 0.52 -4.61 0.87
C PHE A 207 1.57 -4.57 1.97
N THR A 208 2.58 -3.75 1.80
CA THR A 208 3.57 -3.50 2.86
C THR A 208 3.41 -2.09 3.43
N PHE A 209 3.63 -1.96 4.72
CA PHE A 209 3.54 -0.69 5.44
C PHE A 209 4.67 -0.57 6.45
N HIS A 210 5.11 0.68 6.67
CA HIS A 210 6.04 1.00 7.74
C HIS A 210 5.34 1.26 9.06
N LEU A 211 6.08 1.10 10.14
CA LEU A 211 5.71 1.56 11.47
C LEU A 211 6.19 2.99 11.67
N LYS A 212 5.35 3.80 12.29
CA LYS A 212 5.63 5.17 12.70
C LYS A 212 5.68 5.25 14.22
N ALA A 213 6.71 5.89 14.75
CA ALA A 213 6.81 6.17 16.17
C ALA A 213 5.62 7.01 16.65
N VAL A 214 5.09 6.66 17.81
CA VAL A 214 4.15 7.47 18.57
C VAL A 214 4.90 8.06 19.73
N SER A 215 4.98 9.39 19.80
CA SER A 215 5.69 10.08 20.87
C SER A 215 4.72 10.91 21.69
N GLU A 216 4.91 10.91 23.01
CA GLU A 216 4.14 11.67 23.97
C GLU A 216 5.08 12.48 24.88
N TYR A 217 4.59 13.61 25.40
CA TYR A 217 5.32 14.36 26.41
C TYR A 217 5.11 13.73 27.78
N LEU A 218 6.14 13.04 28.26
CA LEU A 218 6.14 12.39 29.56
C LEU A 218 7.09 13.13 30.53
N ASP A 219 6.79 13.03 31.85
CA ASP A 219 7.68 13.52 32.89
C ASP A 219 8.96 12.63 32.94
N ASP A 220 10.12 13.23 32.91
CA ASP A 220 11.42 12.54 32.98
C ASP A 220 11.82 12.14 34.43
N GLY A 221 10.92 12.31 35.39
CA GLY A 221 11.16 12.05 36.81
C GLY A 221 11.74 13.28 37.55
N THR A 222 12.06 14.35 36.83
CA THR A 222 12.54 15.62 37.42
C THR A 222 11.49 16.72 37.38
N GLY A 223 10.26 16.41 36.90
CA GLY A 223 9.18 17.35 36.66
C GLY A 223 9.26 18.08 35.31
N LYS A 224 10.27 17.76 34.48
CA LYS A 224 10.39 18.29 33.13
C LYS A 224 9.71 17.32 32.12
N LYS A 225 8.84 17.87 31.28
CA LYS A 225 8.21 17.10 30.19
C LYS A 225 9.18 16.99 29.03
N VAL A 226 9.49 15.76 28.66
CA VAL A 226 10.30 15.42 27.48
C VAL A 226 9.49 14.58 26.48
N LEU A 227 9.75 14.76 25.20
CA LEU A 227 9.10 13.97 24.15
C LEU A 227 9.74 12.58 24.11
N MET A 228 8.97 11.55 24.46
CA MET A 228 9.42 10.15 24.48
C MET A 228 8.59 9.31 23.53
N THR A 229 9.23 8.38 22.83
CA THR A 229 8.52 7.37 22.03
C THR A 229 7.85 6.36 22.96
N VAL A 230 6.53 6.31 22.93
CA VAL A 230 5.70 5.43 23.78
C VAL A 230 5.24 4.16 23.05
N GLY A 231 5.47 4.06 21.74
CA GLY A 231 5.13 2.91 20.94
C GLY A 231 5.23 3.19 19.45
N HIS A 232 4.69 2.26 18.67
CA HIS A 232 4.66 2.36 17.22
C HIS A 232 3.25 2.03 16.72
N ARG A 233 2.89 2.64 15.60
CA ARG A 233 1.64 2.35 14.89
C ARG A 233 1.88 2.26 13.39
N PRO A 234 1.03 1.55 12.63
CA PRO A 234 1.13 1.56 11.18
C PRO A 234 1.01 2.97 10.60
N GLU A 235 1.89 3.28 9.65
CA GLU A 235 1.85 4.52 8.89
C GLU A 235 0.91 4.38 7.69
N TRP A 236 -0.38 4.42 7.96
CA TRP A 236 -1.45 4.37 6.97
C TRP A 236 -2.60 5.32 7.28
N GLU A 237 -3.53 5.49 6.35
CA GLU A 237 -4.75 6.27 6.57
C GLU A 237 -5.72 5.53 7.50
N LYS A 238 -6.43 6.29 8.35
CA LYS A 238 -7.35 5.80 9.41
C LYS A 238 -8.50 4.95 8.88
N GLY A 239 -8.52 4.16 8.14
CA GLY A 239 -9.60 3.28 7.61
C GLY A 239 -9.00 2.14 6.81
N THR A 240 -7.70 2.23 6.56
CA THR A 240 -6.96 1.28 5.75
C THR A 240 -7.01 -0.12 6.35
N MET A 241 -6.89 -0.24 7.68
CA MET A 241 -6.91 -1.53 8.36
C MET A 241 -8.17 -2.35 8.06
N ARG A 242 -9.33 -1.69 7.88
CA ARG A 242 -10.61 -2.39 7.63
C ARG A 242 -10.67 -3.08 6.26
N LYS A 243 -9.77 -2.71 5.36
CA LYS A 243 -9.71 -3.26 4.00
C LYS A 243 -9.04 -4.63 3.97
N PHE A 244 -8.20 -4.95 4.96
CA PHE A 244 -7.45 -6.19 4.98
C PHE A 244 -8.21 -7.30 5.71
N SER A 245 -8.13 -8.49 5.15
CA SER A 245 -8.60 -9.71 5.81
C SER A 245 -7.56 -10.25 6.79
N GLN A 246 -6.29 -9.89 6.57
CA GLN A 246 -5.17 -10.38 7.38
C GLN A 246 -4.18 -9.25 7.60
N GLN A 247 -3.73 -9.09 8.86
CA GLN A 247 -2.74 -8.11 9.26
C GLN A 247 -1.63 -8.80 10.05
N ILE A 248 -0.42 -8.70 9.54
CA ILE A 248 0.76 -9.36 10.08
C ILE A 248 1.80 -8.30 10.43
N PHE A 249 2.15 -8.22 11.69
CA PHE A 249 3.16 -7.29 12.18
C PHE A 249 4.49 -7.98 12.30
N LEU A 250 5.52 -7.38 11.72
CA LEU A 250 6.87 -7.91 11.67
C LEU A 250 7.79 -7.08 12.56
N SER A 251 8.47 -7.75 13.47
CA SER A 251 9.47 -7.14 14.34
C SER A 251 10.78 -7.90 14.27
N ARG A 252 11.88 -7.17 14.31
CA ARG A 252 13.23 -7.72 14.37
C ARG A 252 13.70 -7.75 15.82
N TYR A 253 14.29 -8.87 16.22
CA TYR A 253 14.81 -9.09 17.55
C TYR A 253 16.30 -9.38 17.51
N GLN A 254 17.02 -8.83 18.49
CA GLN A 254 18.41 -9.15 18.81
C GLN A 254 18.55 -9.31 20.32
N LYS A 255 19.71 -9.78 20.80
CA LYS A 255 19.96 -9.94 22.24
C LYS A 255 19.73 -8.63 23.01
N LYS A 256 20.17 -7.49 22.46
CA LYS A 256 19.96 -6.15 23.01
C LYS A 256 19.01 -5.36 22.12
N ALA A 257 18.07 -4.68 22.75
CA ALA A 257 17.19 -3.77 22.01
C ALA A 257 17.99 -2.60 21.42
N ASP A 258 17.58 -2.20 20.22
CA ASP A 258 17.95 -0.91 19.59
C ASP A 258 16.65 -0.29 19.08
N LEU A 259 15.97 0.43 19.95
CA LEU A 259 14.65 1.00 19.64
C LEU A 259 14.73 2.08 18.56
N ALA A 260 15.88 2.74 18.39
CA ALA A 260 16.07 3.71 17.32
C ALA A 260 16.11 3.03 15.94
N ALA A 261 16.68 1.83 15.87
CA ALA A 261 16.69 1.00 14.66
C ALA A 261 15.43 0.10 14.52
N GLY A 262 14.45 0.22 15.42
CA GLY A 262 13.26 -0.63 15.42
C GLY A 262 13.54 -2.10 15.75
N VAL A 263 14.57 -2.35 16.58
CA VAL A 263 14.99 -3.69 16.99
C VAL A 263 14.62 -3.92 18.45
N GLU A 264 13.89 -4.97 18.70
CA GLU A 264 13.47 -5.38 20.04
C GLU A 264 14.51 -6.30 20.71
N GLY A 265 14.52 -6.31 22.04
CA GLY A 265 15.43 -7.15 22.82
C GLY A 265 14.88 -8.54 23.08
N ASP A 266 15.70 -9.58 22.84
CA ASP A 266 15.42 -10.94 23.27
C ASP A 266 16.68 -11.55 23.92
N ARG A 267 16.64 -11.71 25.26
CA ARG A 267 17.75 -12.21 26.06
C ARG A 267 18.14 -13.66 25.76
N ASN A 268 17.27 -14.40 25.07
CA ASN A 268 17.53 -15.78 24.69
C ASN A 268 18.43 -15.90 23.45
N LEU A 269 18.59 -14.80 22.70
CA LEU A 269 19.50 -14.76 21.54
C LEU A 269 20.93 -14.54 21.99
N LYS A 270 21.89 -15.10 21.24
CA LYS A 270 23.31 -14.84 21.41
C LYS A 270 23.73 -13.52 20.75
N ASP A 271 24.91 -13.03 21.08
CA ASP A 271 25.50 -11.88 20.38
C ASP A 271 25.72 -12.24 18.91
N GLY A 272 25.24 -11.36 17.99
CA GLY A 272 25.28 -11.59 16.55
C GLY A 272 24.13 -12.41 15.98
N GLU A 273 23.32 -13.05 16.82
CA GLU A 273 22.06 -13.67 16.37
C GLU A 273 20.95 -12.61 16.25
N TRP A 274 20.09 -12.80 15.26
CA TRP A 274 18.83 -12.07 15.17
C TRP A 274 17.72 -12.93 14.59
N VAL A 275 16.49 -12.53 14.87
CA VAL A 275 15.29 -13.19 14.37
C VAL A 275 14.27 -12.15 13.95
N VAL A 276 13.56 -12.40 12.87
CA VAL A 276 12.34 -11.65 12.52
C VAL A 276 11.14 -12.51 12.89
N ARG A 277 10.22 -11.90 13.66
CA ARG A 277 8.97 -12.54 14.08
C ARG A 277 7.78 -11.85 13.44
N ALA A 278 6.83 -12.67 13.04
CA ALA A 278 5.51 -12.25 12.59
C ALA A 278 4.51 -12.42 13.73
N LYS A 279 3.84 -11.36 14.13
CA LYS A 279 2.68 -11.37 15.01
C LYS A 279 1.42 -11.23 14.18
N ILE A 280 0.49 -12.15 14.35
CA ILE A 280 -0.79 -12.11 13.66
C ILE A 280 -1.74 -11.21 14.45
N GLU A 281 -2.05 -10.03 13.92
CA GLU A 281 -2.95 -9.08 14.61
C GLU A 281 -4.41 -9.26 14.23
N GLU A 282 -4.70 -9.59 12.98
CA GLU A 282 -6.07 -9.78 12.49
C GLU A 282 -6.10 -10.86 11.41
N MET A 283 -7.09 -11.75 11.49
CA MET A 283 -7.44 -12.70 10.44
C MET A 283 -8.95 -12.82 10.35
N LYS A 284 -9.47 -12.85 9.13
CA LYS A 284 -10.89 -13.07 8.83
C LYS A 284 -11.00 -14.34 7.99
N GLY A 285 -11.85 -15.26 8.41
CA GLY A 285 -12.02 -16.53 7.72
C GLY A 285 -11.10 -17.63 8.27
N GLU A 286 -10.33 -18.26 7.40
CA GLU A 286 -9.41 -19.35 7.80
C GLU A 286 -8.30 -18.83 8.72
N HIS A 287 -7.83 -19.71 9.61
CA HIS A 287 -6.73 -19.45 10.56
C HIS A 287 -7.02 -18.36 11.62
N ILE A 288 -8.29 -18.05 11.89
CA ILE A 288 -8.66 -17.08 12.93
C ILE A 288 -8.10 -17.45 14.31
N GLU A 289 -7.87 -18.73 14.55
CA GLU A 289 -7.24 -19.26 15.77
C GLU A 289 -5.77 -18.84 15.94
N LYS A 290 -5.15 -18.34 14.86
CA LYS A 290 -3.77 -17.83 14.88
C LYS A 290 -3.66 -16.38 15.35
N VAL A 291 -4.77 -15.66 15.49
CA VAL A 291 -4.75 -14.27 15.97
C VAL A 291 -4.09 -14.20 17.34
N GLY A 292 -3.13 -13.29 17.49
CA GLY A 292 -2.29 -13.15 18.69
C GLY A 292 -1.06 -14.07 18.71
N SER A 293 -0.94 -15.06 17.82
CA SER A 293 0.24 -15.93 17.76
C SER A 293 1.45 -15.19 17.17
N ILE A 294 2.64 -15.67 17.55
CA ILE A 294 3.93 -15.12 17.09
C ILE A 294 4.74 -16.27 16.49
N HIS A 295 5.29 -16.05 15.32
CA HIS A 295 6.05 -17.05 14.57
C HIS A 295 7.39 -16.47 14.11
N ASP A 296 8.46 -17.24 14.26
CA ASP A 296 9.73 -16.90 13.62
C ASP A 296 9.60 -17.09 12.10
N ILE A 297 9.95 -16.08 11.31
CA ILE A 297 9.90 -16.14 9.84
C ILE A 297 11.29 -16.14 9.20
N ALA A 298 12.27 -15.57 9.89
CA ALA A 298 13.66 -15.60 9.45
C ALA A 298 14.58 -15.43 10.64
N ARG A 299 15.78 -15.97 10.53
CA ARG A 299 16.82 -15.82 11.57
C ARG A 299 18.22 -15.87 10.98
N ILE A 300 19.17 -15.20 11.66
CA ILE A 300 20.60 -15.50 11.56
C ILE A 300 21.05 -16.15 12.86
N LYS A 301 21.67 -17.31 12.72
CA LYS A 301 22.26 -18.03 13.81
C LYS A 301 23.59 -18.63 13.36
N ASP A 302 24.65 -18.46 14.16
CA ASP A 302 26.01 -18.93 13.85
C ASP A 302 26.48 -18.48 12.43
N GLY A 303 26.13 -17.24 12.03
CA GLY A 303 26.45 -16.66 10.74
C GLY A 303 25.65 -17.20 9.55
N LYS A 304 24.68 -18.09 9.77
CA LYS A 304 23.82 -18.66 8.72
C LYS A 304 22.46 -17.99 8.73
N PHE A 305 22.03 -17.51 7.56
CA PHE A 305 20.67 -17.03 7.33
C PHE A 305 19.73 -18.21 7.05
N GLU A 306 18.58 -18.21 7.70
CA GLU A 306 17.50 -19.16 7.45
C GLU A 306 16.19 -18.37 7.34
N PHE A 307 15.48 -18.54 6.22
CA PHE A 307 14.15 -17.99 5.99
C PHE A 307 13.14 -19.14 6.17
N VAL A 308 12.25 -19.02 7.14
CA VAL A 308 11.25 -20.05 7.47
C VAL A 308 9.91 -19.73 6.79
N GLY A 309 9.59 -18.43 6.68
CA GLY A 309 8.31 -17.97 6.15
C GLY A 309 7.11 -18.34 7.03
N LEU A 310 5.93 -18.23 6.43
CA LEU A 310 4.66 -18.60 7.05
C LEU A 310 3.94 -19.62 6.16
N GLU A 311 4.53 -20.80 6.01
CA GLU A 311 4.08 -21.85 5.10
C GLU A 311 2.60 -22.24 5.26
N TRP A 312 2.09 -22.16 6.49
CA TRP A 312 0.71 -22.48 6.82
C TRP A 312 -0.30 -21.40 6.38
N LEU A 313 0.18 -20.27 5.82
CA LEU A 313 -0.66 -19.21 5.21
C LEU A 313 -0.74 -19.31 3.67
N LYS A 314 -0.05 -20.26 3.09
CA LYS A 314 -0.05 -20.48 1.64
C LYS A 314 -1.37 -21.03 1.11
#